data_77357a5dac1cac8acafab8ea1baa59df
#
_entry.id   77357a5dac1cac8acafab8ea1baa59df
#
_cell.length_a   1.000
_cell.length_b   1.000
_cell.length_c   1.000
_cell.angle_alpha   90.00
_cell.angle_beta   90.00
_cell.angle_gamma   90.00
#
_symmetry.space_group_name_H-M   'P 1'
#
loop_
_entity.id
_entity.type
_entity.pdbx_description
1 polymer ?
#
loop_
_entity_poly.entity_id
_entity_poly.type
_entity_poly.pdbx_seq_one_letter_code
_entity_poly.pdbx_strand_id
1 'polypeptide(L)'
;MSSILFALFAAAFALACSSPSAMAQAYPAKPIRLVVGFTPGGGVDINARLLGPKITEFLGQAVIVENRPGAGTNIANELVANIPAISAHVKSGRLRPIANLGPKRSDQLPQVPTMTEAGVKGVEVVVWYGVFAPAATPRAVVDKLAETIARAARAPDIRQKLQDLGAEPVGNTSEEFSKLFLEEVARWAEVVRISGARAD
;
A
#
# COMPACT_ATOMS: atom_id res chain seq x y z
N MET A 1 14.19 -43.31 53.49
CA MET A 1 13.03 -42.46 53.12
C MET A 1 13.44 -41.19 52.37
N SER A 2 14.58 -40.56 52.64
CA SER A 2 15.01 -39.33 51.95
C SER A 2 15.35 -39.45 50.46
N SER A 3 15.93 -40.60 50.04
CA SER A 3 16.37 -40.75 48.64
C SER A 3 15.23 -40.92 47.64
N ILE A 4 14.09 -41.48 48.06
CA ILE A 4 12.91 -41.69 47.22
C ILE A 4 12.17 -40.34 47.02
N LEU A 5 12.13 -39.50 48.04
CA LEU A 5 11.52 -38.18 47.97
C LEU A 5 12.28 -37.27 47.01
N PHE A 6 13.61 -37.34 47.01
CA PHE A 6 14.47 -36.55 46.11
C PHE A 6 14.34 -36.96 44.63
N ALA A 7 14.20 -38.27 44.40
CA ALA A 7 13.98 -38.82 43.05
C ALA A 7 12.60 -38.38 42.46
N LEU A 8 11.55 -38.37 43.31
CA LEU A 8 10.23 -37.91 42.91
C LEU A 8 10.19 -36.39 42.61
N PHE A 9 10.93 -35.61 43.38
CA PHE A 9 11.03 -34.13 43.14
C PHE A 9 11.80 -33.81 41.87
N ALA A 10 12.88 -34.54 41.58
CA ALA A 10 13.65 -34.39 40.34
C ALA A 10 12.86 -34.80 39.08
N ALA A 11 12.04 -35.88 39.19
CA ALA A 11 11.18 -36.30 38.09
C ALA A 11 10.02 -35.32 37.81
N ALA A 12 9.43 -34.73 38.86
CA ALA A 12 8.41 -33.68 38.72
C ALA A 12 8.94 -32.39 38.10
N PHE A 13 10.20 -32.01 38.40
CA PHE A 13 10.85 -30.84 37.83
C PHE A 13 11.22 -31.04 36.35
N ALA A 14 11.62 -32.23 35.95
CA ALA A 14 11.92 -32.57 34.56
C ALA A 14 10.68 -32.57 33.67
N LEU A 15 9.48 -32.90 34.18
CA LEU A 15 8.23 -32.82 33.45
C LEU A 15 7.70 -31.39 33.30
N ALA A 16 8.04 -30.49 34.22
CA ALA A 16 7.61 -29.07 34.15
C ALA A 16 8.41 -28.26 33.09
N CYS A 17 9.60 -28.73 32.67
CA CYS A 17 10.41 -28.06 31.65
C CYS A 17 10.09 -28.42 30.19
N SER A 18 9.18 -29.38 29.96
CA SER A 18 8.68 -29.71 28.62
C SER A 18 7.53 -28.78 28.23
N SER A 19 7.79 -27.45 28.26
CA SER A 19 6.88 -26.52 27.59
C SER A 19 6.87 -26.88 26.10
N PRO A 20 5.72 -27.22 25.49
CA PRO A 20 5.68 -27.39 24.05
C PRO A 20 6.15 -26.08 23.46
N SER A 21 7.24 -26.11 22.69
CA SER A 21 7.65 -24.97 21.89
C SER A 21 6.42 -24.54 21.10
N ALA A 22 5.82 -23.42 21.47
CA ALA A 22 4.74 -22.84 20.70
C ALA A 22 5.32 -22.60 19.30
N MET A 23 5.05 -23.54 18.39
CA MET A 23 5.40 -23.41 16.99
C MET A 23 4.72 -22.11 16.55
N ALA A 24 5.50 -21.04 16.44
CA ALA A 24 5.02 -19.79 15.93
C ALA A 24 4.39 -20.11 14.57
N GLN A 25 3.06 -20.06 14.51
CA GLN A 25 2.33 -20.38 13.29
C GLN A 25 2.91 -19.54 12.17
N ALA A 26 3.44 -20.21 11.14
CA ALA A 26 4.06 -19.52 10.00
C ALA A 26 3.02 -18.56 9.41
N TYR A 27 3.29 -17.26 9.51
CA TYR A 27 2.43 -16.25 8.89
C TYR A 27 2.61 -16.28 7.36
N PRO A 28 1.51 -16.18 6.60
CA PRO A 28 0.11 -16.13 7.01
C PRO A 28 -0.50 -17.53 7.18
N ALA A 29 -1.20 -17.79 8.32
CA ALA A 29 -1.92 -19.03 8.59
C ALA A 29 -3.40 -18.96 8.16
N LYS A 30 -3.89 -17.78 7.77
CA LYS A 30 -5.28 -17.50 7.38
C LYS A 30 -5.31 -16.56 6.19
N PRO A 31 -6.43 -16.48 5.42
CA PRO A 31 -6.60 -15.51 4.38
C PRO A 31 -6.33 -14.08 4.86
N ILE A 32 -5.67 -13.30 4.03
CA ILE A 32 -5.34 -11.89 4.30
C ILE A 32 -6.48 -11.04 3.74
N ARG A 33 -7.05 -10.17 4.57
CA ARG A 33 -8.05 -9.20 4.13
C ARG A 33 -7.36 -7.88 3.77
N LEU A 34 -7.43 -7.49 2.52
CA LEU A 34 -6.96 -6.20 2.01
C LEU A 34 -8.16 -5.26 1.92
N VAL A 35 -8.30 -4.40 2.94
CA VAL A 35 -9.43 -3.46 3.02
C VAL A 35 -9.10 -2.21 2.20
N VAL A 36 -10.01 -1.87 1.27
CA VAL A 36 -9.95 -0.69 0.42
C VAL A 36 -11.01 0.30 0.89
N GLY A 37 -10.60 1.48 1.35
CA GLY A 37 -11.50 2.54 1.87
C GLY A 37 -12.27 3.31 0.80
N PHE A 38 -12.25 2.89 -0.45
CA PHE A 38 -12.85 3.55 -1.61
C PHE A 38 -13.91 2.67 -2.27
N THR A 39 -14.76 3.30 -3.09
CA THR A 39 -15.74 2.59 -3.92
C THR A 39 -15.05 1.63 -4.89
N PRO A 40 -15.69 0.50 -5.22
CA PRO A 40 -15.18 -0.41 -6.25
C PRO A 40 -14.99 0.32 -7.59
N GLY A 41 -13.90 -0.04 -8.31
CA GLY A 41 -13.59 0.52 -9.64
C GLY A 41 -12.71 1.77 -9.62
N GLY A 42 -12.43 2.36 -8.45
CA GLY A 42 -11.45 3.44 -8.32
C GLY A 42 -10.00 2.93 -8.40
N GLY A 43 -9.03 3.85 -8.57
CA GLY A 43 -7.61 3.50 -8.75
C GLY A 43 -7.04 2.62 -7.63
N VAL A 44 -7.45 2.84 -6.38
CA VAL A 44 -7.01 2.01 -5.23
C VAL A 44 -7.54 0.58 -5.35
N ASP A 45 -8.80 0.42 -5.71
CA ASP A 45 -9.44 -0.89 -5.88
C ASP A 45 -8.82 -1.67 -7.04
N ILE A 46 -8.60 -1.01 -8.18
CA ILE A 46 -7.95 -1.61 -9.35
C ILE A 46 -6.56 -2.13 -8.99
N ASN A 47 -5.74 -1.31 -8.32
CA ASN A 47 -4.39 -1.71 -7.89
C ASN A 47 -4.44 -2.86 -6.86
N ALA A 48 -5.37 -2.83 -5.90
CA ALA A 48 -5.54 -3.90 -4.92
C ALA A 48 -5.90 -5.24 -5.59
N ARG A 49 -6.84 -5.22 -6.55
CA ARG A 49 -7.26 -6.42 -7.31
C ARG A 49 -6.19 -6.91 -8.29
N LEU A 50 -5.35 -6.03 -8.78
CA LEU A 50 -4.22 -6.40 -9.63
C LEU A 50 -3.11 -7.09 -8.81
N LEU A 51 -2.80 -6.57 -7.63
CA LEU A 51 -1.75 -7.11 -6.76
C LEU A 51 -2.18 -8.35 -5.95
N GLY A 52 -3.45 -8.42 -5.55
CA GLY A 52 -3.98 -9.47 -4.67
C GLY A 52 -3.68 -10.90 -5.11
N PRO A 53 -3.95 -11.29 -6.37
CA PRO A 53 -3.62 -12.62 -6.88
C PRO A 53 -2.13 -12.93 -6.82
N LYS A 54 -1.27 -11.97 -7.13
CA LYS A 54 0.19 -12.15 -7.10
C LYS A 54 0.74 -12.28 -5.68
N ILE A 55 0.19 -11.53 -4.75
CA ILE A 55 0.50 -11.67 -3.32
C ILE A 55 0.04 -13.04 -2.81
N THR A 56 -1.15 -13.51 -3.23
CA THR A 56 -1.66 -14.85 -2.93
C THR A 56 -0.69 -15.94 -3.42
N GLU A 57 -0.22 -15.83 -4.66
CA GLU A 57 0.78 -16.74 -5.24
C GLU A 57 2.06 -16.81 -4.38
N PHE A 58 2.57 -15.67 -3.94
CA PHE A 58 3.82 -15.60 -3.19
C PHE A 58 3.71 -16.00 -1.72
N LEU A 59 2.55 -15.79 -1.09
CA LEU A 59 2.33 -16.11 0.31
C LEU A 59 1.66 -17.48 0.54
N GLY A 60 1.09 -18.09 -0.51
CA GLY A 60 0.36 -19.37 -0.39
C GLY A 60 -0.97 -19.25 0.37
N GLN A 61 -1.44 -18.02 0.64
CA GLN A 61 -2.71 -17.74 1.31
C GLN A 61 -3.52 -16.72 0.53
N ALA A 62 -4.84 -16.93 0.47
CA ALA A 62 -5.74 -16.05 -0.27
C ALA A 62 -5.69 -14.61 0.23
N VAL A 63 -5.61 -13.66 -0.71
CA VAL A 63 -5.81 -12.23 -0.45
C VAL A 63 -7.21 -11.85 -0.91
N ILE A 64 -8.04 -11.41 0.03
CA ILE A 64 -9.43 -11.02 -0.20
C ILE A 64 -9.49 -9.50 -0.21
N VAL A 65 -9.82 -8.90 -1.37
CA VAL A 65 -10.02 -7.46 -1.49
C VAL A 65 -11.44 -7.12 -1.07
N GLU A 66 -11.57 -6.24 -0.07
CA GLU A 66 -12.85 -5.83 0.50
C GLU A 66 -12.98 -4.31 0.47
N ASN A 67 -13.96 -3.78 -0.25
CA ASN A 67 -14.23 -2.35 -0.28
C ASN A 67 -15.10 -1.95 0.92
N ARG A 68 -14.66 -0.95 1.67
CA ARG A 68 -15.39 -0.32 2.77
C ARG A 68 -15.38 1.19 2.60
N PRO A 69 -16.15 1.74 1.67
CA PRO A 69 -16.27 3.19 1.49
C PRO A 69 -16.99 3.82 2.69
N GLY A 70 -16.65 5.08 3.01
CA GLY A 70 -17.43 5.85 3.99
C GLY A 70 -16.66 6.51 5.13
N ALA A 71 -15.35 6.31 5.28
CA ALA A 71 -14.54 7.00 6.29
C ALA A 71 -13.81 8.21 5.69
N GLY A 72 -14.57 9.28 5.33
CA GLY A 72 -13.98 10.56 4.90
C GLY A 72 -13.21 10.53 3.58
N THR A 73 -13.46 9.53 2.72
CA THR A 73 -12.88 9.50 1.37
C THR A 73 -13.66 10.47 0.49
N ASN A 74 -13.20 11.71 0.48
CA ASN A 74 -13.77 12.79 -0.31
C ASN A 74 -13.84 12.41 -1.78
N ILE A 75 -15.02 12.57 -2.36
CA ILE A 75 -15.31 12.60 -3.81
C ILE A 75 -14.33 13.54 -4.56
N ALA A 76 -13.77 14.55 -3.88
CA ALA A 76 -12.75 15.43 -4.42
C ALA A 76 -11.44 14.73 -4.88
N ASN A 77 -11.07 13.58 -4.28
CA ASN A 77 -9.93 12.80 -4.74
C ASN A 77 -10.20 12.02 -6.04
N GLU A 78 -11.46 11.83 -6.42
CA GLU A 78 -11.82 11.25 -7.72
C GLU A 78 -11.74 12.29 -8.85
N LEU A 79 -11.80 13.59 -8.52
CA LEU A 79 -11.73 14.70 -9.50
C LEU A 79 -10.29 15.07 -9.91
N VAL A 80 -9.27 14.70 -9.13
CA VAL A 80 -7.89 14.72 -9.65
C VAL A 80 -7.75 13.49 -10.56
N ALA A 81 -8.06 13.70 -11.83
CA ALA A 81 -8.13 12.65 -12.81
C ALA A 81 -6.78 11.95 -12.96
N ASN A 82 -6.68 10.74 -12.45
CA ASN A 82 -5.57 9.85 -12.74
C ASN A 82 -5.48 9.61 -14.25
N ILE A 83 -4.27 9.62 -14.79
CA ILE A 83 -4.02 9.44 -16.23
C ILE A 83 -4.81 8.28 -16.83
N PRO A 84 -4.92 7.09 -16.19
CA PRO A 84 -5.74 6.01 -16.74
C PRO A 84 -7.21 6.36 -16.96
N ALA A 85 -7.81 7.05 -16.00
CA ALA A 85 -9.24 7.39 -16.07
C ALA A 85 -9.55 8.37 -17.20
N ILE A 86 -8.60 9.26 -17.54
CA ILE A 86 -8.79 10.29 -18.56
C ILE A 86 -8.18 9.94 -19.91
N SER A 87 -7.27 8.96 -19.99
CA SER A 87 -6.50 8.68 -21.21
C SER A 87 -7.37 8.38 -22.43
N ALA A 88 -8.48 7.64 -22.24
CA ALA A 88 -9.43 7.37 -23.31
C ALA A 88 -10.14 8.65 -23.81
N HIS A 89 -10.45 9.58 -22.91
CA HIS A 89 -11.08 10.86 -23.24
C HIS A 89 -10.10 11.82 -23.91
N VAL A 90 -8.83 11.80 -23.51
CA VAL A 90 -7.77 12.56 -24.17
C VAL A 90 -7.52 12.03 -25.58
N LYS A 91 -7.38 10.70 -25.74
CA LYS A 91 -7.19 10.05 -27.05
C LYS A 91 -8.36 10.31 -28.03
N SER A 92 -9.59 10.37 -27.51
CA SER A 92 -10.77 10.67 -28.33
C SER A 92 -11.01 12.17 -28.55
N GLY A 93 -10.13 13.04 -28.06
CA GLY A 93 -10.24 14.49 -28.18
C GLY A 93 -11.33 15.15 -27.33
N ARG A 94 -12.01 14.38 -26.47
CA ARG A 94 -13.05 14.90 -25.57
C ARG A 94 -12.46 15.72 -24.41
N LEU A 95 -11.21 15.45 -24.01
CA LEU A 95 -10.48 16.22 -23.02
C LEU A 95 -9.16 16.70 -23.61
N ARG A 96 -8.79 17.94 -23.29
CA ARG A 96 -7.50 18.52 -23.62
C ARG A 96 -6.68 18.63 -22.33
N PRO A 97 -5.59 17.85 -22.17
CA PRO A 97 -4.69 18.01 -21.03
C PRO A 97 -3.92 19.32 -21.15
N ILE A 98 -3.79 20.05 -20.04
CA ILE A 98 -3.14 21.38 -20.01
C ILE A 98 -1.72 21.23 -19.42
N ALA A 99 -1.60 20.57 -18.27
CA ALA A 99 -0.33 20.32 -17.60
C ALA A 99 -0.40 19.07 -16.71
N ASN A 100 0.78 18.52 -16.42
CA ASN A 100 0.97 17.42 -15.49
C ASN A 100 1.52 17.96 -14.15
N LEU A 101 0.94 17.51 -13.04
CA LEU A 101 1.35 17.90 -11.69
C LEU A 101 2.58 17.13 -11.18
N GLY A 102 2.99 16.07 -11.85
CA GLY A 102 4.17 15.28 -11.48
C GLY A 102 5.50 16.01 -11.76
N PRO A 103 6.61 15.55 -11.16
CA PRO A 103 7.93 16.15 -11.32
C PRO A 103 8.53 15.96 -12.74
N LYS A 104 8.01 15.03 -13.50
CA LYS A 104 8.38 14.73 -14.89
C LYS A 104 7.14 14.55 -15.76
N ARG A 105 7.29 14.71 -17.07
CA ARG A 105 6.20 14.40 -18.02
C ARG A 105 5.82 12.93 -17.93
N SER A 106 4.54 12.65 -18.17
CA SER A 106 4.06 11.26 -18.22
C SER A 106 4.48 10.59 -19.53
N ASP A 107 4.96 9.35 -19.47
CA ASP A 107 5.28 8.55 -20.66
C ASP A 107 4.04 8.30 -21.54
N GLN A 108 2.84 8.31 -20.94
CA GLN A 108 1.57 8.17 -21.66
C GLN A 108 1.11 9.47 -22.37
N LEU A 109 1.57 10.61 -21.90
CA LEU A 109 1.21 11.94 -22.41
C LEU A 109 2.47 12.83 -22.53
N PRO A 110 3.48 12.42 -23.31
CA PRO A 110 4.79 13.11 -23.37
C PRO A 110 4.69 14.54 -23.90
N GLN A 111 3.64 14.85 -24.64
CA GLN A 111 3.37 16.21 -25.17
C GLN A 111 2.83 17.17 -24.10
N VAL A 112 2.36 16.67 -22.94
CA VAL A 112 1.80 17.50 -21.88
C VAL A 112 2.92 17.98 -20.96
N PRO A 113 3.15 19.31 -20.84
CA PRO A 113 4.20 19.83 -19.99
C PRO A 113 3.90 19.59 -18.51
N THR A 114 4.92 19.57 -17.67
CA THR A 114 4.74 19.68 -16.22
C THR A 114 4.31 21.10 -15.84
N MET A 115 3.75 21.27 -14.63
CA MET A 115 3.43 22.63 -14.11
C MET A 115 4.67 23.52 -14.07
N THR A 116 5.83 22.98 -13.68
CA THR A 116 7.11 23.69 -13.65
C THR A 116 7.54 24.13 -15.05
N GLU A 117 7.44 23.27 -16.06
CA GLU A 117 7.70 23.63 -17.47
C GLU A 117 6.70 24.66 -18.01
N ALA A 118 5.46 24.65 -17.52
CA ALA A 118 4.44 25.66 -17.84
C ALA A 118 4.61 26.99 -17.08
N GLY A 119 5.67 27.14 -16.28
CA GLY A 119 6.00 28.34 -15.54
C GLY A 119 5.41 28.44 -14.13
N VAL A 120 4.67 27.45 -13.67
CA VAL A 120 4.07 27.42 -12.32
C VAL A 120 4.92 26.52 -11.42
N LYS A 121 5.69 27.14 -10.52
CA LYS A 121 6.59 26.43 -9.59
C LYS A 121 5.91 26.11 -8.25
N GLY A 122 6.37 25.07 -7.58
CA GLY A 122 5.95 24.73 -6.21
C GLY A 122 4.60 24.00 -6.11
N VAL A 123 4.02 23.56 -7.23
CA VAL A 123 2.75 22.82 -7.30
C VAL A 123 2.95 21.38 -7.80
N GLU A 124 4.03 20.76 -7.37
CA GLU A 124 4.24 19.35 -7.69
C GLU A 124 3.44 18.46 -6.75
N VAL A 125 2.60 17.61 -7.32
CA VAL A 125 1.77 16.63 -6.60
C VAL A 125 2.01 15.26 -7.21
N VAL A 126 2.43 14.32 -6.37
CA VAL A 126 2.50 12.90 -6.72
C VAL A 126 1.42 12.16 -5.96
N VAL A 127 0.53 11.51 -6.69
CA VAL A 127 -0.43 10.58 -6.08
C VAL A 127 0.26 9.24 -5.89
N TRP A 128 0.31 8.77 -4.66
CA TRP A 128 0.88 7.47 -4.33
C TRP A 128 -0.15 6.56 -3.67
N TYR A 129 0.05 5.26 -3.80
CA TYR A 129 -0.77 4.23 -3.16
C TYR A 129 0.11 3.46 -2.17
N GLY A 130 -0.35 3.34 -0.94
CA GLY A 130 0.35 2.64 0.12
C GLY A 130 -0.52 1.60 0.82
N VAL A 131 0.12 0.59 1.39
CA VAL A 131 -0.52 -0.42 2.23
C VAL A 131 -0.10 -0.22 3.67
N PHE A 132 -1.07 -0.17 4.56
CA PHE A 132 -0.87 0.00 5.99
C PHE A 132 -1.32 -1.25 6.74
N ALA A 133 -0.65 -1.54 7.84
CA ALA A 133 -1.04 -2.58 8.79
C ALA A 133 -1.44 -1.93 10.14
N PRO A 134 -2.29 -2.58 10.95
CA PRO A 134 -2.56 -2.13 12.31
C PRO A 134 -1.27 -1.94 13.11
N ALA A 135 -1.21 -0.91 13.96
CA ALA A 135 0.01 -0.56 14.72
C ALA A 135 0.57 -1.69 15.59
N ALA A 136 -0.30 -2.59 16.07
CA ALA A 136 0.09 -3.75 16.87
C ALA A 136 0.60 -4.95 16.04
N THR A 137 0.71 -4.82 14.70
CA THR A 137 1.19 -5.90 13.85
C THR A 137 2.68 -6.16 14.13
N PRO A 138 3.08 -7.42 14.41
CA PRO A 138 4.49 -7.75 14.67
C PRO A 138 5.39 -7.32 13.50
N ARG A 139 6.55 -6.76 13.82
CA ARG A 139 7.50 -6.24 12.82
C ARG A 139 7.84 -7.25 11.73
N ALA A 140 8.11 -8.51 12.10
CA ALA A 140 8.42 -9.57 11.13
C ALA A 140 7.28 -9.83 10.13
N VAL A 141 6.03 -9.61 10.52
CA VAL A 141 4.85 -9.72 9.64
C VAL A 141 4.82 -8.53 8.67
N VAL A 142 5.07 -7.32 9.18
CA VAL A 142 5.12 -6.09 8.36
C VAL A 142 6.21 -6.21 7.30
N ASP A 143 7.42 -6.63 7.68
CA ASP A 143 8.55 -6.75 6.77
C ASP A 143 8.29 -7.81 5.69
N LYS A 144 7.74 -8.97 6.07
CA LYS A 144 7.35 -10.01 5.12
C LYS A 144 6.29 -9.53 4.12
N LEU A 145 5.30 -8.77 4.59
CA LEU A 145 4.27 -8.18 3.72
C LEU A 145 4.88 -7.15 2.77
N ALA A 146 5.72 -6.24 3.27
CA ALA A 146 6.38 -5.20 2.47
C ALA A 146 7.23 -5.82 1.36
N GLU A 147 8.07 -6.81 1.69
CA GLU A 147 8.88 -7.55 0.71
C GLU A 147 7.99 -8.24 -0.34
N THR A 148 6.93 -8.90 0.10
CA THR A 148 6.02 -9.63 -0.79
C THR A 148 5.28 -8.69 -1.73
N ILE A 149 4.79 -7.54 -1.24
CA ILE A 149 4.11 -6.52 -2.04
C ILE A 149 5.07 -5.90 -3.04
N ALA A 150 6.29 -5.57 -2.61
CA ALA A 150 7.33 -5.03 -3.49
C ALA A 150 7.69 -6.01 -4.62
N ARG A 151 7.83 -7.29 -4.30
CA ARG A 151 8.08 -8.36 -5.29
C ARG A 151 6.90 -8.52 -6.24
N ALA A 152 5.67 -8.49 -5.73
CA ALA A 152 4.46 -8.57 -6.56
C ALA A 152 4.35 -7.38 -7.53
N ALA A 153 4.59 -6.16 -7.05
CA ALA A 153 4.52 -4.95 -7.87
C ALA A 153 5.60 -4.93 -8.98
N ARG A 154 6.76 -5.53 -8.71
CA ARG A 154 7.88 -5.61 -9.66
C ARG A 154 7.83 -6.83 -10.59
N ALA A 155 6.91 -7.77 -10.38
CA ALA A 155 6.72 -8.92 -11.27
C ALA A 155 6.42 -8.41 -12.70
N PRO A 156 7.04 -8.97 -13.76
CA PRO A 156 6.96 -8.39 -15.10
C PRO A 156 5.53 -8.19 -15.62
N ASP A 157 4.66 -9.17 -15.37
CA ASP A 157 3.24 -9.14 -15.76
C ASP A 157 2.43 -8.08 -15.01
N ILE A 158 2.75 -7.83 -13.74
CA ILE A 158 2.11 -6.80 -12.91
C ILE A 158 2.68 -5.44 -13.22
N ARG A 159 4.00 -5.33 -13.34
CA ARG A 159 4.68 -4.08 -13.69
C ARG A 159 4.13 -3.48 -14.98
N GLN A 160 4.00 -4.30 -16.04
CA GLN A 160 3.46 -3.84 -17.31
C GLN A 160 2.04 -3.30 -17.15
N LYS A 161 1.17 -4.04 -16.44
CA LYS A 161 -0.21 -3.60 -16.20
C LYS A 161 -0.29 -2.31 -15.37
N LEU A 162 0.59 -2.14 -14.37
CA LEU A 162 0.67 -0.89 -13.60
C LEU A 162 1.11 0.28 -14.49
N GLN A 163 2.12 0.07 -15.35
CA GLN A 163 2.58 1.09 -16.29
C GLN A 163 1.49 1.44 -17.31
N ASP A 164 0.75 0.46 -17.84
CA ASP A 164 -0.39 0.70 -18.74
C ASP A 164 -1.48 1.53 -18.06
N LEU A 165 -1.61 1.41 -16.73
CA LEU A 165 -2.49 2.23 -15.90
C LEU A 165 -1.86 3.57 -15.49
N GLY A 166 -0.66 3.92 -15.95
CA GLY A 166 0.05 5.16 -15.59
C GLY A 166 0.62 5.17 -14.16
N ALA A 167 0.72 4.00 -13.53
CA ALA A 167 1.30 3.86 -12.22
C ALA A 167 2.73 3.32 -12.31
N GLU A 168 3.65 3.89 -11.52
CA GLU A 168 5.04 3.41 -11.40
C GLU A 168 5.17 2.53 -10.15
N PRO A 169 5.54 1.23 -10.29
CA PRO A 169 5.74 0.36 -9.15
C PRO A 169 7.05 0.70 -8.42
N VAL A 170 6.96 1.31 -7.27
CA VAL A 170 8.12 1.71 -6.45
C VAL A 170 8.60 0.55 -5.57
N GLY A 171 7.72 0.00 -4.73
CA GLY A 171 8.03 -1.12 -3.84
C GLY A 171 9.04 -0.74 -2.74
N ASN A 172 8.75 0.33 -2.01
CA ASN A 172 9.55 0.76 -0.85
C ASN A 172 9.63 -0.30 0.24
N THR A 173 10.68 -0.24 1.04
CA THR A 173 10.72 -0.89 2.36
C THR A 173 9.72 -0.21 3.31
N SER A 174 9.42 -0.86 4.43
CA SER A 174 8.57 -0.29 5.48
C SER A 174 9.14 1.02 6.04
N GLU A 175 10.46 1.11 6.20
CA GLU A 175 11.13 2.33 6.68
C GLU A 175 11.05 3.47 5.66
N GLU A 176 11.38 3.19 4.40
CA GLU A 176 11.32 4.18 3.33
C GLU A 176 9.91 4.73 3.15
N PHE A 177 8.90 3.84 3.19
CA PHE A 177 7.51 4.27 3.09
C PHE A 177 7.06 5.08 4.30
N SER A 178 7.48 4.70 5.52
CA SER A 178 7.17 5.46 6.74
C SER A 178 7.75 6.86 6.68
N LYS A 179 8.98 7.01 6.20
CA LYS A 179 9.62 8.32 6.02
C LYS A 179 8.85 9.17 5.02
N LEU A 180 8.56 8.63 3.83
CA LEU A 180 7.76 9.30 2.81
C LEU A 180 6.41 9.76 3.37
N PHE A 181 5.71 8.87 4.08
CA PHE A 181 4.40 9.17 4.67
C PHE A 181 4.46 10.34 5.64
N LEU A 182 5.45 10.37 6.54
CA LEU A 182 5.60 11.45 7.52
C LEU A 182 5.96 12.78 6.85
N GLU A 183 6.81 12.77 5.83
CA GLU A 183 7.14 13.97 5.03
C GLU A 183 5.91 14.52 4.32
N GLU A 184 5.09 13.65 3.71
CA GLU A 184 3.85 14.04 3.05
C GLU A 184 2.82 14.57 4.04
N VAL A 185 2.66 13.94 5.22
CA VAL A 185 1.76 14.45 6.27
C VAL A 185 2.16 15.88 6.69
N ALA A 186 3.45 16.12 6.92
CA ALA A 186 3.93 17.45 7.30
C ALA A 186 3.71 18.49 6.17
N ARG A 187 4.01 18.12 4.93
CA ARG A 187 3.81 18.97 3.74
C ARG A 187 2.34 19.34 3.56
N TRP A 188 1.45 18.35 3.60
CA TRP A 188 0.01 18.58 3.37
C TRP A 188 -0.66 19.29 4.54
N ALA A 189 -0.20 19.10 5.80
CA ALA A 189 -0.69 19.86 6.93
C ALA A 189 -0.51 21.36 6.73
N GLU A 190 0.64 21.79 6.18
CA GLU A 190 0.90 23.20 5.87
C GLU A 190 0.00 23.71 4.73
N VAL A 191 -0.20 22.91 3.69
CA VAL A 191 -1.09 23.26 2.57
C VAL A 191 -2.53 23.44 3.07
N VAL A 192 -3.03 22.51 3.90
CA VAL A 192 -4.37 22.60 4.52
C VAL A 192 -4.49 23.85 5.39
N ARG A 193 -3.48 24.16 6.20
CA ARG A 193 -3.44 25.36 7.05
C ARG A 193 -3.55 26.65 6.22
N ILE A 194 -2.79 26.76 5.10
CA ILE A 194 -2.78 27.95 4.26
C ILE A 194 -4.08 28.08 3.46
N SER A 195 -4.58 26.98 2.90
CA SER A 195 -5.77 26.99 2.05
C SER A 195 -7.08 27.11 2.83
N GLY A 196 -7.07 26.86 4.16
CA GLY A 196 -8.27 26.79 4.98
C GLY A 196 -9.19 25.61 4.66
N ALA A 197 -8.71 24.61 3.90
CA ALA A 197 -9.47 23.42 3.56
C ALA A 197 -9.87 22.66 4.84
N ARG A 198 -11.12 22.19 4.88
CA ARG A 198 -11.66 21.36 5.98
C ARG A 198 -12.20 20.09 5.40
N ALA A 199 -12.02 18.99 6.13
CA ALA A 199 -12.73 17.76 5.85
C ALA A 199 -14.10 17.85 6.55
N ASP A 200 -15.19 17.87 5.78
CA ASP A 200 -16.56 17.79 6.28
C ASP A 200 -16.92 16.34 6.65
#